data_dc967e8453dcd932ef6c432d881b95bb
#
_entry.id   dc967e8453dcd932ef6c432d881b95bb
#
_cell.length_a   1.000
_cell.length_b   1.000
_cell.length_c   1.000
_cell.angle_alpha   90.00
_cell.angle_beta   90.00
_cell.angle_gamma   90.00
#
_symmetry.space_group_name_H-M   'P 1'
#
loop_
_entity.id
_entity.type
_entity.pdbx_description
1 polymer ?
#
loop_
_entity_poly.entity_id
_entity_poly.type
_entity_poly.pdbx_seq_one_letter_code
_entity_poly.pdbx_strand_id
1 'polypeptide(L)'
;MKMNKLFFGLLLQAAFYSGNLYAQTDLRTDAYSIIQDAVTDIVCSSSTDAIQKEKRVIQVLNEKGKEDASFVCLCDRFSSLKKFSGEVRDASGNVIRKIKKSELKITEYSDGLVSDDYYYFFEYTPSRYPVTITYEWEIKNSDGLIGYPSFVPQKSYNQSVAQASYRILTPADNPCRYRAINMQAEVRQQQTADGNWLTEVKVQSLPAIKKEPYSPSLSELLPRIYFTPLNFSFERTKGSMESWQSYG
;
A
#
# COMPACT_ATOMS: atom_id res chain seq x y z
N MET A 1 -11.74 -71.00 -37.60
CA MET A 1 -12.03 -70.23 -36.36
C MET A 1 -10.76 -69.41 -36.07
N LYS A 2 -10.70 -68.13 -36.53
CA LYS A 2 -9.52 -67.25 -36.44
C LYS A 2 -9.80 -66.16 -35.39
N MET A 3 -9.00 -66.16 -34.37
CA MET A 3 -9.04 -65.16 -33.30
C MET A 3 -8.16 -63.98 -33.68
N ASN A 4 -8.75 -62.81 -33.85
CA ASN A 4 -8.06 -61.53 -34.09
C ASN A 4 -7.63 -60.94 -32.75
N LYS A 5 -6.31 -60.73 -32.60
CA LYS A 5 -5.74 -59.96 -31.47
C LYS A 5 -5.73 -58.50 -31.84
N LEU A 6 -6.55 -57.69 -31.15
CA LEU A 6 -6.43 -56.26 -31.17
C LEU A 6 -5.31 -55.81 -30.21
N PHE A 7 -4.29 -55.18 -30.81
CA PHE A 7 -3.24 -54.44 -30.08
C PHE A 7 -3.77 -53.04 -29.73
N PHE A 8 -3.99 -52.77 -28.44
CA PHE A 8 -4.29 -51.45 -27.93
C PHE A 8 -2.97 -50.75 -27.64
N GLY A 9 -2.55 -49.79 -28.49
CA GLY A 9 -1.40 -48.93 -28.26
C GLY A 9 -1.75 -47.80 -27.27
N LEU A 10 -1.16 -47.85 -26.09
CA LEU A 10 -1.27 -46.78 -25.09
C LEU A 10 -0.30 -45.65 -25.47
N LEU A 11 -0.82 -44.57 -26.04
CA LEU A 11 -0.07 -43.33 -26.25
C LEU A 11 0.06 -42.58 -24.92
N LEU A 12 1.24 -42.64 -24.32
CA LEU A 12 1.62 -41.86 -23.14
C LEU A 12 1.87 -40.41 -23.60
N GLN A 13 0.90 -39.53 -23.44
CA GLN A 13 1.09 -38.08 -23.59
C GLN A 13 1.80 -37.55 -22.33
N ALA A 14 3.13 -37.37 -22.45
CA ALA A 14 3.90 -36.60 -21.47
C ALA A 14 3.56 -35.12 -21.64
N ALA A 15 2.67 -34.61 -20.78
CA ALA A 15 2.43 -33.18 -20.64
C ALA A 15 3.66 -32.54 -19.99
N PHE A 16 4.47 -31.85 -20.79
CA PHE A 16 5.52 -30.97 -20.30
C PHE A 16 4.84 -29.78 -19.60
N TYR A 17 4.68 -29.85 -18.29
CA TYR A 17 4.43 -28.68 -17.47
C TYR A 17 5.72 -27.86 -17.48
N SER A 18 5.84 -26.89 -18.39
CA SER A 18 6.82 -25.80 -18.27
C SER A 18 6.34 -24.86 -17.15
N GLY A 19 6.59 -25.27 -15.91
CA GLY A 19 6.49 -24.38 -14.76
C GLY A 19 7.54 -23.30 -14.97
N ASN A 20 7.09 -22.06 -15.19
CA ASN A 20 7.95 -20.89 -15.07
C ASN A 20 8.50 -20.88 -13.65
N LEU A 21 9.71 -21.36 -13.46
CA LEU A 21 10.54 -21.13 -12.28
C LEU A 21 10.88 -19.63 -12.27
N TYR A 22 9.94 -18.80 -11.81
CA TYR A 22 10.31 -17.47 -11.33
C TYR A 22 11.25 -17.73 -10.15
N ALA A 23 12.49 -17.30 -10.28
CA ALA A 23 13.43 -17.29 -9.16
C ALA A 23 12.75 -16.58 -8.00
N GLN A 24 12.46 -17.30 -6.93
CA GLN A 24 11.81 -16.75 -5.75
C GLN A 24 12.77 -15.70 -5.18
N THR A 25 12.40 -14.42 -5.33
CA THR A 25 13.21 -13.31 -4.83
C THR A 25 13.38 -13.50 -3.31
N ASP A 26 14.64 -13.65 -2.87
CA ASP A 26 14.91 -13.69 -1.44
C ASP A 26 14.70 -12.28 -0.85
N LEU A 27 13.56 -12.10 -0.21
CA LEU A 27 13.17 -10.84 0.41
C LEU A 27 14.08 -10.43 1.59
N ARG A 28 14.97 -11.29 2.06
CA ARG A 28 15.94 -10.99 3.11
C ARG A 28 17.22 -10.40 2.59
N THR A 29 17.52 -10.60 1.30
CA THR A 29 18.72 -10.04 0.68
C THR A 29 18.69 -8.52 0.73
N ASP A 30 19.73 -7.92 1.30
CA ASP A 30 19.90 -6.47 1.51
C ASP A 30 18.77 -5.81 2.33
N ALA A 31 17.88 -6.58 2.98
CA ALA A 31 16.75 -6.06 3.74
C ALA A 31 17.08 -5.90 5.23
N TYR A 32 16.66 -4.78 5.81
CA TYR A 32 16.64 -4.54 7.26
C TYR A 32 15.22 -4.71 7.81
N SER A 33 14.22 -4.56 6.95
CA SER A 33 12.81 -4.83 7.24
C SER A 33 12.11 -5.42 6.02
N ILE A 34 10.98 -6.10 6.26
CA ILE A 34 10.12 -6.68 5.24
C ILE A 34 8.70 -6.22 5.51
N ILE A 35 8.06 -5.57 4.54
CA ILE A 35 6.61 -5.42 4.52
C ILE A 35 6.01 -6.77 4.17
N GLN A 36 5.47 -7.47 5.16
CA GLN A 36 4.84 -8.77 4.96
C GLN A 36 3.49 -8.63 4.25
N ASP A 37 2.74 -7.58 4.63
CA ASP A 37 1.44 -7.26 4.06
C ASP A 37 1.16 -5.78 4.21
N ALA A 38 0.77 -5.11 3.14
CA ALA A 38 0.27 -3.75 3.17
C ALA A 38 -1.05 -3.68 2.39
N VAL A 39 -2.09 -3.18 3.04
CA VAL A 39 -3.42 -3.03 2.43
C VAL A 39 -3.88 -1.60 2.60
N THR A 40 -4.25 -0.96 1.51
CA THR A 40 -4.96 0.32 1.49
C THR A 40 -6.30 0.11 0.81
N ASP A 41 -7.40 0.40 1.51
CA ASP A 41 -8.77 0.26 1.03
C ASP A 41 -9.52 1.58 1.23
N ILE A 42 -9.94 2.20 0.13
CA ILE A 42 -10.59 3.52 0.11
C ILE A 42 -11.98 3.37 -0.46
N VAL A 43 -12.96 3.92 0.25
CA VAL A 43 -14.34 4.00 -0.22
C VAL A 43 -14.75 5.46 -0.26
N CYS A 44 -14.93 5.98 -1.47
CA CYS A 44 -15.44 7.33 -1.71
C CYS A 44 -16.96 7.26 -1.82
N SER A 45 -17.66 7.94 -0.92
CA SER A 45 -19.13 8.06 -0.97
C SER A 45 -19.59 9.22 -1.86
N SER A 46 -18.70 10.19 -2.12
CA SER A 46 -18.94 11.35 -2.97
C SER A 46 -17.62 11.93 -3.47
N SER A 47 -17.64 13.05 -4.19
CA SER A 47 -16.45 13.83 -4.53
C SER A 47 -15.83 14.56 -3.35
N THR A 48 -16.48 14.57 -2.18
CA THR A 48 -16.02 15.25 -0.96
C THR A 48 -15.62 14.30 0.15
N ASP A 49 -16.19 13.09 0.21
CA ASP A 49 -16.08 12.23 1.37
C ASP A 49 -15.52 10.86 1.04
N ALA A 50 -14.54 10.44 1.80
CA ALA A 50 -13.97 9.09 1.72
C ALA A 50 -13.59 8.53 3.09
N ILE A 51 -13.67 7.23 3.22
CA ILE A 51 -13.08 6.46 4.31
C ILE A 51 -11.91 5.66 3.76
N GLN A 52 -10.74 5.85 4.34
CA GLN A 52 -9.51 5.13 4.03
C GLN A 52 -9.19 4.21 5.19
N LYS A 53 -9.05 2.93 4.90
CA LYS A 53 -8.59 1.92 5.86
C LYS A 53 -7.23 1.42 5.41
N GLU A 54 -6.32 1.34 6.34
CA GLU A 54 -4.99 0.83 6.09
C GLU A 54 -4.60 -0.23 7.11
N LYS A 55 -3.89 -1.23 6.63
CA LYS A 55 -3.19 -2.22 7.43
C LYS A 55 -1.77 -2.35 6.94
N ARG A 56 -0.84 -2.45 7.85
CA ARG A 56 0.56 -2.71 7.54
C ARG A 56 1.16 -3.71 8.52
N VAL A 57 1.73 -4.78 8.00
CA VAL A 57 2.46 -5.80 8.75
C VAL A 57 3.92 -5.70 8.37
N ILE A 58 4.76 -5.32 9.33
CA ILE A 58 6.19 -5.07 9.11
C ILE A 58 6.99 -6.04 9.97
N GLN A 59 7.88 -6.82 9.38
CA GLN A 59 8.89 -7.57 10.10
C GLN A 59 10.19 -6.79 10.10
N VAL A 60 10.64 -6.35 11.28
CA VAL A 60 11.94 -5.70 11.47
C VAL A 60 12.96 -6.78 11.79
N LEU A 61 13.96 -6.93 10.90
CA LEU A 61 14.91 -8.04 10.97
C LEU A 61 16.08 -7.79 11.92
N ASN A 62 16.48 -6.53 12.05
CA ASN A 62 17.64 -6.12 12.85
C ASN A 62 17.54 -4.64 13.25
N GLU A 63 18.50 -4.16 14.03
CA GLU A 63 18.51 -2.78 14.56
C GLU A 63 18.55 -1.70 13.46
N LYS A 64 19.14 -1.97 12.29
CA LYS A 64 19.21 -0.99 11.19
C LYS A 64 17.83 -0.68 10.61
N GLY A 65 16.86 -1.60 10.76
CA GLY A 65 15.48 -1.42 10.33
C GLY A 65 14.55 -0.85 11.40
N LYS A 66 15.04 -0.43 12.57
CA LYS A 66 14.21 0.00 13.70
C LYS A 66 13.27 1.17 13.40
N GLU A 67 13.67 2.06 12.50
CA GLU A 67 12.84 3.23 12.11
C GLU A 67 11.54 2.80 11.41
N ASP A 68 11.57 1.68 10.67
CA ASP A 68 10.39 1.12 10.01
C ASP A 68 9.36 0.57 11.02
N ALA A 69 9.76 0.39 12.29
CA ALA A 69 8.87 0.00 13.38
C ALA A 69 7.93 1.12 13.84
N SER A 70 8.20 2.36 13.45
CA SER A 70 7.44 3.53 13.88
C SER A 70 6.18 3.72 13.03
N PHE A 71 5.16 4.32 13.63
CA PHE A 71 3.93 4.72 12.97
C PHE A 71 3.93 6.23 12.76
N VAL A 72 3.54 6.65 11.56
CA VAL A 72 3.30 8.06 11.22
C VAL A 72 2.05 8.15 10.35
N CYS A 73 1.15 9.06 10.68
CA CYS A 73 -0.06 9.36 9.92
C CYS A 73 -0.24 10.87 9.83
N LEU A 74 -0.09 11.42 8.63
CA LEU A 74 -0.34 12.83 8.34
C LEU A 74 -1.84 13.07 8.23
N CYS A 75 -2.30 14.13 8.85
CA CYS A 75 -3.66 14.64 8.79
C CYS A 75 -3.64 16.16 8.60
N ASP A 76 -4.75 16.70 8.15
CA ASP A 76 -5.00 18.12 7.97
C ASP A 76 -6.44 18.45 8.39
N ARG A 77 -6.91 19.67 8.09
CA ARG A 77 -8.30 20.06 8.38
C ARG A 77 -9.36 19.24 7.63
N PHE A 78 -8.99 18.60 6.50
CA PHE A 78 -9.89 17.80 5.67
C PHE A 78 -9.82 16.30 6.01
N SER A 79 -8.80 15.88 6.76
CA SER A 79 -8.56 14.49 7.10
C SER A 79 -8.39 14.29 8.60
N SER A 80 -8.90 13.19 9.13
CA SER A 80 -8.81 12.89 10.56
C SER A 80 -8.67 11.39 10.81
N LEU A 81 -7.73 11.04 11.69
CA LEU A 81 -7.55 9.67 12.17
C LEU A 81 -8.72 9.28 13.08
N LYS A 82 -9.55 8.35 12.65
CA LYS A 82 -10.73 7.88 13.41
C LYS A 82 -10.40 6.68 14.29
N LYS A 83 -9.72 5.68 13.73
CA LYS A 83 -9.36 4.46 14.43
C LYS A 83 -7.87 4.21 14.29
N PHE A 84 -7.32 3.55 15.28
CA PHE A 84 -5.93 3.08 15.27
C PHE A 84 -5.80 1.93 16.25
N SER A 85 -5.05 0.92 15.85
CA SER A 85 -4.53 -0.13 16.72
C SER A 85 -3.15 -0.57 16.23
N GLY A 86 -2.31 -0.94 17.18
CA GLY A 86 -1.00 -1.53 16.92
C GLY A 86 -0.79 -2.78 17.75
N GLU A 87 -0.05 -3.74 17.20
CA GLU A 87 0.32 -4.97 17.89
C GLU A 87 1.76 -5.35 17.51
N VAL A 88 2.54 -5.72 18.51
CA VAL A 88 3.92 -6.19 18.34
C VAL A 88 4.01 -7.64 18.76
N ARG A 89 4.63 -8.47 17.91
CA ARG A 89 4.89 -9.89 18.16
C ARG A 89 6.39 -10.16 18.13
N ASP A 90 6.81 -11.06 19.00
CA ASP A 90 8.17 -11.60 19.00
C ASP A 90 8.43 -12.56 17.82
N ALA A 91 9.65 -13.09 17.74
CA ALA A 91 10.06 -14.05 16.72
C ALA A 91 9.25 -15.36 16.75
N SER A 92 8.65 -15.72 17.89
CA SER A 92 7.81 -16.89 18.08
C SER A 92 6.33 -16.63 17.77
N GLY A 93 5.98 -15.38 17.42
CA GLY A 93 4.60 -14.97 17.12
C GLY A 93 3.78 -14.58 18.35
N ASN A 94 4.36 -14.57 19.56
CA ASN A 94 3.66 -14.15 20.77
C ASN A 94 3.46 -12.64 20.79
N VAL A 95 2.27 -12.18 21.19
CA VAL A 95 2.00 -10.76 21.38
C VAL A 95 2.75 -10.25 22.60
N ILE A 96 3.67 -9.31 22.39
CA ILE A 96 4.49 -8.69 23.47
C ILE A 96 4.04 -7.27 23.79
N ARG A 97 3.30 -6.61 22.90
CA ARG A 97 2.74 -5.27 23.12
C ARG A 97 1.50 -5.03 22.27
N LYS A 98 0.52 -4.31 22.84
CA LYS A 98 -0.59 -3.68 22.11
C LYS A 98 -0.45 -2.18 22.24
N ILE A 99 -0.73 -1.45 21.16
CA ILE A 99 -0.60 0.00 21.07
C ILE A 99 -1.98 0.57 20.78
N LYS A 100 -2.43 1.51 21.61
CA LYS A 100 -3.75 2.15 21.50
C LYS A 100 -3.61 3.53 20.87
N LYS A 101 -4.70 4.03 20.29
CA LYS A 101 -4.76 5.39 19.73
C LYS A 101 -4.36 6.47 20.75
N SER A 102 -4.68 6.28 22.03
CA SER A 102 -4.33 7.21 23.11
C SER A 102 -2.82 7.30 23.39
N GLU A 103 -2.01 6.39 22.87
CA GLU A 103 -0.55 6.42 22.99
C GLU A 103 0.13 7.20 21.85
N LEU A 104 -0.62 7.55 20.81
CA LEU A 104 -0.11 8.37 19.72
C LEU A 104 0.17 9.78 20.21
N LYS A 105 1.34 10.30 19.86
CA LYS A 105 1.67 11.72 20.01
C LYS A 105 1.17 12.47 18.78
N ILE A 106 0.88 13.75 18.95
CA ILE A 106 0.45 14.66 17.88
C ILE A 106 1.46 15.80 17.86
N THR A 107 1.90 16.17 16.67
CA THR A 107 2.75 17.34 16.47
C THR A 107 2.38 18.05 15.18
N GLU A 108 2.61 19.36 15.12
CA GLU A 108 2.43 20.15 13.92
C GLU A 108 3.48 19.76 12.86
N TYR A 109 3.12 19.87 11.60
CA TYR A 109 4.01 19.49 10.49
C TYR A 109 5.18 20.45 10.34
N SER A 110 5.02 21.72 10.69
CA SER A 110 6.02 22.76 10.47
C SER A 110 6.10 23.76 11.62
N ASP A 111 7.32 23.98 12.12
CA ASP A 111 7.62 25.08 13.03
C ASP A 111 7.79 26.36 12.21
N GLY A 112 6.90 27.34 12.38
CA GLY A 112 7.03 28.68 11.81
C GLY A 112 6.27 28.96 10.51
N LEU A 113 5.59 27.99 9.92
CA LEU A 113 4.58 28.22 8.88
C LEU A 113 3.19 27.93 9.46
N VAL A 114 2.23 28.79 9.20
CA VAL A 114 0.81 28.50 9.52
C VAL A 114 0.37 27.39 8.57
N SER A 115 0.37 26.16 9.05
CA SER A 115 -0.14 24.99 8.35
C SER A 115 -1.19 24.33 9.23
N ASP A 116 -2.27 23.88 8.62
CA ASP A 116 -3.27 23.04 9.30
C ASP A 116 -2.83 21.57 9.36
N ASP A 117 -1.63 21.28 8.86
CA ASP A 117 -1.09 19.92 8.80
C ASP A 117 -0.51 19.50 10.14
N TYR A 118 -0.88 18.34 10.58
CA TYR A 118 -0.34 17.71 11.79
C TYR A 118 -0.20 16.21 11.55
N TYR A 119 0.64 15.56 12.34
CA TYR A 119 0.74 14.12 12.24
C TYR A 119 0.66 13.44 13.62
N TYR A 120 0.00 12.29 13.61
CA TYR A 120 0.07 11.32 14.67
C TYR A 120 1.31 10.48 14.48
N PHE A 121 2.04 10.24 15.57
CA PHE A 121 3.19 9.35 15.51
C PHE A 121 3.34 8.52 16.76
N PHE A 122 3.96 7.37 16.60
CA PHE A 122 4.35 6.48 17.67
C PHE A 122 5.71 5.88 17.32
N GLU A 123 6.71 6.15 18.14
CA GLU A 123 8.04 5.59 18.01
C GLU A 123 8.12 4.29 18.79
N TYR A 124 8.51 3.22 18.12
CA TYR A 124 8.74 1.93 18.74
C TYR A 124 10.18 1.48 18.49
N THR A 125 10.92 1.23 19.56
CA THR A 125 12.26 0.67 19.48
C THR A 125 12.24 -0.76 20.01
N PRO A 126 12.40 -1.77 19.15
CA PRO A 126 12.46 -3.15 19.56
C PRO A 126 13.68 -3.42 20.46
N SER A 127 13.50 -4.17 21.55
CA SER A 127 14.60 -4.62 22.41
C SER A 127 15.27 -5.91 21.90
N ARG A 128 14.59 -6.65 21.03
CA ARG A 128 15.06 -7.90 20.41
C ARG A 128 14.55 -7.97 18.97
N TYR A 129 15.25 -8.73 18.12
CA TYR A 129 14.94 -8.94 16.71
C TYR A 129 14.93 -10.43 16.37
N PRO A 130 14.19 -10.87 15.32
CA PRO A 130 13.21 -10.07 14.61
C PRO A 130 11.95 -9.82 15.43
N VAL A 131 11.22 -8.75 15.10
CA VAL A 131 9.87 -8.49 15.60
C VAL A 131 8.94 -8.25 14.44
N THR A 132 7.66 -8.59 14.61
CA THR A 132 6.61 -8.27 13.64
C THR A 132 5.64 -7.28 14.25
N ILE A 133 5.41 -6.18 13.56
CA ILE A 133 4.52 -5.12 14.01
C ILE A 133 3.36 -5.01 13.02
N THR A 134 2.14 -4.99 13.54
CA THR A 134 0.93 -4.75 12.77
C THR A 134 0.34 -3.42 13.19
N TYR A 135 0.09 -2.53 12.23
CA TYR A 135 -0.69 -1.32 12.42
C TYR A 135 -1.94 -1.39 11.56
N GLU A 136 -3.07 -1.00 12.15
CA GLU A 136 -4.35 -0.84 11.45
C GLU A 136 -4.93 0.52 11.82
N TRP A 137 -5.36 1.28 10.80
CA TRP A 137 -5.94 2.60 11.06
C TRP A 137 -7.00 2.97 10.02
N GLU A 138 -7.82 3.94 10.39
CA GLU A 138 -8.90 4.48 9.56
C GLU A 138 -8.86 6.00 9.57
N ILE A 139 -8.81 6.60 8.38
CA ILE A 139 -8.86 8.03 8.16
C ILE A 139 -10.21 8.37 7.51
N LYS A 140 -10.86 9.42 8.00
CA LYS A 140 -12.00 10.04 7.32
C LYS A 140 -11.51 11.29 6.62
N ASN A 141 -11.82 11.40 5.33
CA ASN A 141 -11.61 12.60 4.52
C ASN A 141 -12.95 13.28 4.26
N SER A 142 -12.98 14.62 4.31
CA SER A 142 -14.16 15.43 4.09
C SER A 142 -13.78 16.75 3.43
N ASP A 143 -14.42 17.10 2.30
CA ASP A 143 -14.28 18.40 1.61
C ASP A 143 -12.84 18.80 1.22
N GLY A 144 -12.05 17.89 0.73
CA GLY A 144 -10.67 18.18 0.31
C GLY A 144 -10.06 17.10 -0.59
N LEU A 145 -10.91 16.30 -1.25
CA LEU A 145 -10.44 15.16 -2.07
C LEU A 145 -10.00 15.61 -3.47
N ILE A 146 -8.97 16.44 -3.55
CA ILE A 146 -8.29 16.79 -4.82
C ILE A 146 -7.34 15.70 -5.30
N GLY A 147 -7.00 14.73 -4.46
CA GLY A 147 -6.17 13.57 -4.77
C GLY A 147 -6.44 12.43 -3.81
N TYR A 148 -6.12 11.22 -4.24
CA TYR A 148 -6.16 10.06 -3.36
C TYR A 148 -4.76 9.72 -2.87
N PRO A 149 -4.62 9.04 -1.72
CA PRO A 149 -3.32 8.55 -1.27
C PRO A 149 -2.61 7.77 -2.37
N SER A 150 -1.34 8.08 -2.59
CA SER A 150 -0.53 7.34 -3.55
C SER A 150 -0.26 5.93 -3.06
N PHE A 151 -0.27 4.96 -3.96
CA PHE A 151 0.22 3.62 -3.64
C PHE A 151 1.75 3.62 -3.69
N VAL A 152 2.38 3.52 -2.53
CA VAL A 152 3.84 3.42 -2.37
C VAL A 152 4.10 2.19 -1.50
N PRO A 153 4.30 1.01 -2.11
CA PRO A 153 4.42 -0.25 -1.36
C PRO A 153 5.69 -0.32 -0.51
N GLN A 154 6.76 0.33 -0.94
CA GLN A 154 8.07 0.37 -0.29
C GLN A 154 8.40 1.81 0.10
N LYS A 155 8.82 2.07 1.34
CA LYS A 155 8.99 3.42 1.87
C LYS A 155 10.41 3.77 2.31
N SER A 156 11.29 2.76 2.45
CA SER A 156 12.64 2.91 2.97
C SER A 156 13.65 2.20 2.11
N TYR A 157 14.91 2.65 2.15
CA TYR A 157 16.01 1.82 1.69
C TYR A 157 16.11 0.53 2.53
N ASN A 158 16.63 -0.50 1.94
CA ASN A 158 16.81 -1.79 2.60
C ASN A 158 15.51 -2.36 3.21
N GLN A 159 14.38 -2.02 2.62
CA GLN A 159 13.07 -2.57 2.91
C GLN A 159 12.58 -3.35 1.70
N SER A 160 12.23 -4.63 1.87
CA SER A 160 11.58 -5.44 0.85
C SER A 160 10.07 -5.55 1.10
N VAL A 161 9.32 -6.02 0.10
CA VAL A 161 7.86 -6.16 0.19
C VAL A 161 7.45 -7.55 -0.25
N ALA A 162 6.83 -8.32 0.62
CA ALA A 162 6.25 -9.62 0.28
C ALA A 162 4.96 -9.43 -0.52
N GLN A 163 4.06 -8.59 -0.03
CA GLN A 163 2.87 -8.20 -0.78
C GLN A 163 2.36 -6.83 -0.34
N ALA A 164 1.78 -6.11 -1.30
CA ALA A 164 1.03 -4.89 -1.05
C ALA A 164 -0.15 -4.78 -2.02
N SER A 165 -1.25 -4.25 -1.53
CA SER A 165 -2.47 -4.03 -2.32
C SER A 165 -3.06 -2.66 -2.05
N TYR A 166 -3.67 -2.10 -3.08
CA TYR A 166 -4.41 -0.86 -3.02
C TYR A 166 -5.73 -1.05 -3.75
N ARG A 167 -6.79 -0.56 -3.15
CA ARG A 167 -8.13 -0.67 -3.67
C ARG A 167 -8.87 0.64 -3.41
N ILE A 168 -9.53 1.17 -4.43
CA ILE A 168 -10.37 2.34 -4.30
C ILE A 168 -11.69 2.13 -5.03
N LEU A 169 -12.78 2.36 -4.31
CA LEU A 169 -14.13 2.39 -4.83
C LEU A 169 -14.59 3.84 -4.95
N THR A 170 -14.96 4.26 -6.16
CA THR A 170 -15.40 5.63 -6.45
C THR A 170 -16.78 5.62 -7.08
N PRO A 171 -17.57 6.74 -6.94
CA PRO A 171 -18.88 6.85 -7.58
C PRO A 171 -18.84 6.66 -9.10
N ALA A 172 -19.97 6.27 -9.67
CA ALA A 172 -20.12 6.00 -11.11
C ALA A 172 -19.75 7.19 -12.00
N ASP A 173 -20.03 8.41 -11.55
CA ASP A 173 -19.76 9.68 -12.24
C ASP A 173 -18.35 10.24 -11.96
N ASN A 174 -17.55 9.56 -11.13
CA ASN A 174 -16.23 10.05 -10.73
C ASN A 174 -15.16 8.93 -10.76
N PRO A 175 -14.83 8.38 -11.94
CA PRO A 175 -13.80 7.36 -12.06
C PRO A 175 -12.43 7.87 -11.62
N CYS A 176 -11.63 6.97 -11.07
CA CYS A 176 -10.27 7.27 -10.67
C CYS A 176 -9.32 7.26 -11.88
N ARG A 177 -8.45 8.26 -11.98
CA ARG A 177 -7.32 8.30 -12.93
C ARG A 177 -6.04 7.92 -12.20
N TYR A 178 -5.07 7.36 -12.92
CA TYR A 178 -3.82 6.97 -12.31
C TYR A 178 -2.60 7.19 -13.21
N ARG A 179 -1.43 7.31 -12.58
CA ARG A 179 -0.13 7.35 -13.25
C ARG A 179 0.90 6.55 -12.44
N ALA A 180 1.49 5.53 -13.05
CA ALA A 180 2.56 4.74 -12.46
C ALA A 180 3.94 5.38 -12.74
N ILE A 181 4.84 5.30 -11.76
CA ILE A 181 6.25 5.73 -11.85
C ILE A 181 7.10 4.64 -11.21
N ASN A 182 8.17 4.24 -11.88
CA ASN A 182 9.11 3.19 -11.46
C ASN A 182 8.41 1.87 -11.09
N MET A 183 7.25 1.61 -11.64
CA MET A 183 6.45 0.43 -11.35
C MET A 183 5.80 -0.11 -12.61
N GLN A 184 5.96 -1.42 -12.83
CA GLN A 184 5.22 -2.18 -13.81
C GLN A 184 4.22 -3.07 -13.05
N ALA A 185 3.08 -2.49 -12.68
CA ALA A 185 1.99 -3.22 -12.05
C ALA A 185 0.73 -3.06 -12.88
N GLU A 186 -0.03 -4.13 -12.99
CA GLU A 186 -1.35 -4.11 -13.61
C GLU A 186 -2.33 -3.37 -12.69
N VAL A 187 -2.88 -2.25 -13.17
CA VAL A 187 -3.99 -1.56 -12.53
C VAL A 187 -5.27 -2.02 -13.19
N ARG A 188 -6.14 -2.66 -12.44
CA ARG A 188 -7.44 -3.15 -12.92
C ARG A 188 -8.53 -2.15 -12.56
N GLN A 189 -9.33 -1.77 -13.53
CA GLN A 189 -10.50 -0.94 -13.32
C GLN A 189 -11.73 -1.63 -13.88
N GLN A 190 -12.78 -1.73 -13.05
CA GLN A 190 -14.04 -2.34 -13.45
C GLN A 190 -15.22 -1.66 -12.76
N GLN A 191 -16.37 -1.68 -13.38
CA GLN A 191 -17.61 -1.29 -12.73
C GLN A 191 -18.15 -2.41 -11.87
N THR A 192 -18.62 -2.07 -10.70
CA THR A 192 -19.37 -2.98 -9.81
C THR A 192 -20.81 -3.12 -10.29
N ALA A 193 -21.56 -4.07 -9.75
CA ALA A 193 -22.99 -4.24 -10.06
C ALA A 193 -23.82 -2.98 -9.78
N ASP A 194 -23.40 -2.15 -8.80
CA ASP A 194 -24.04 -0.88 -8.44
C ASP A 194 -23.59 0.29 -9.33
N GLY A 195 -22.79 0.02 -10.38
CA GLY A 195 -22.28 1.02 -11.31
C GLY A 195 -21.06 1.82 -10.83
N ASN A 196 -20.61 1.66 -9.58
CA ASN A 196 -19.42 2.32 -9.05
C ASN A 196 -18.14 1.79 -9.71
N TRP A 197 -17.07 2.58 -9.71
CA TRP A 197 -15.78 2.14 -10.23
C TRP A 197 -14.91 1.56 -9.12
N LEU A 198 -14.44 0.34 -9.32
CA LEU A 198 -13.44 -0.31 -8.51
C LEU A 198 -12.10 -0.29 -9.25
N THR A 199 -11.09 0.36 -8.63
CA THR A 199 -9.71 0.37 -9.11
C THR A 199 -8.84 -0.40 -8.12
N GLU A 200 -8.09 -1.39 -8.61
CA GLU A 200 -7.26 -2.27 -7.79
C GLU A 200 -5.85 -2.40 -8.38
N VAL A 201 -4.87 -2.49 -7.50
CA VAL A 201 -3.48 -2.85 -7.84
C VAL A 201 -2.91 -3.75 -6.76
N LYS A 202 -2.11 -4.73 -7.19
CA LYS A 202 -1.36 -5.62 -6.29
C LYS A 202 0.06 -5.75 -6.77
N VAL A 203 0.99 -5.79 -5.83
CA VAL A 203 2.40 -6.10 -6.07
C VAL A 203 2.86 -7.15 -5.09
N GLN A 204 3.82 -7.98 -5.53
CA GLN A 204 4.39 -9.06 -4.74
C GLN A 204 5.88 -9.13 -4.99
N SER A 205 6.62 -9.59 -3.98
CA SER A 205 8.04 -9.93 -4.09
C SER A 205 8.93 -8.79 -4.61
N LEU A 206 8.74 -7.56 -4.08
CA LEU A 206 9.64 -6.45 -4.39
C LEU A 206 10.93 -6.58 -3.57
N PRO A 207 12.11 -6.65 -4.23
CA PRO A 207 13.39 -6.68 -3.53
C PRO A 207 13.67 -5.36 -2.80
N ALA A 208 14.58 -5.40 -1.82
CA ALA A 208 15.03 -4.19 -1.14
C ALA A 208 15.83 -3.30 -2.11
N ILE A 209 15.55 -1.99 -2.06
CA ILE A 209 16.39 -0.99 -2.73
C ILE A 209 17.56 -0.68 -1.81
N LYS A 210 18.75 -1.05 -2.21
CA LYS A 210 19.98 -0.80 -1.46
C LYS A 210 20.36 0.68 -1.53
N LYS A 211 20.76 1.25 -0.40
CA LYS A 211 21.35 2.59 -0.39
C LYS A 211 22.79 2.50 -0.88
N GLU A 212 23.09 3.21 -1.95
CA GLU A 212 24.44 3.30 -2.51
C GLU A 212 24.99 4.74 -2.42
N PRO A 213 26.31 4.94 -2.33
CA PRO A 213 26.89 6.27 -2.44
C PRO A 213 26.50 6.92 -3.77
N TYR A 214 26.11 8.19 -3.74
CA TYR A 214 25.71 8.97 -4.93
C TYR A 214 24.44 8.48 -5.63
N SER A 215 23.63 7.60 -5.02
CA SER A 215 22.31 7.26 -5.54
C SER A 215 21.42 8.49 -5.67
N PRO A 216 20.49 8.53 -6.62
CA PRO A 216 19.38 9.47 -6.61
C PRO A 216 18.62 9.41 -5.28
N SER A 217 17.81 10.44 -5.00
CA SER A 217 16.98 10.43 -3.80
C SER A 217 16.03 9.19 -3.79
N LEU A 218 15.74 8.66 -2.62
CA LEU A 218 14.83 7.52 -2.51
C LEU A 218 13.49 7.81 -3.19
N SER A 219 13.00 9.05 -3.09
CA SER A 219 11.76 9.48 -3.72
C SER A 219 11.75 9.35 -5.25
N GLU A 220 12.90 9.41 -5.90
CA GLU A 220 13.05 9.21 -7.35
C GLU A 220 13.09 7.73 -7.74
N LEU A 221 13.54 6.88 -6.81
CA LEU A 221 13.70 5.43 -7.04
C LEU A 221 12.44 4.63 -6.70
N LEU A 222 11.64 5.11 -5.74
CA LEU A 222 10.50 4.34 -5.23
C LEU A 222 9.46 4.04 -6.31
N PRO A 223 9.00 2.79 -6.37
CA PRO A 223 7.84 2.42 -7.15
C PRO A 223 6.59 3.09 -6.55
N ARG A 224 5.78 3.75 -7.39
CA ARG A 224 4.56 4.42 -6.94
C ARG A 224 3.50 4.53 -8.01
N ILE A 225 2.25 4.63 -7.59
CA ILE A 225 1.13 4.98 -8.44
C ILE A 225 0.39 6.14 -7.79
N TYR A 226 0.24 7.23 -8.54
CA TYR A 226 -0.62 8.34 -8.15
C TYR A 226 -2.04 8.06 -8.60
N PHE A 227 -3.01 8.44 -7.76
CA PHE A 227 -4.43 8.31 -8.05
C PHE A 227 -5.10 9.67 -7.86
N THR A 228 -5.97 10.03 -8.78
CA THR A 228 -6.71 11.29 -8.72
C THR A 228 -8.18 11.09 -9.11
N PRO A 229 -9.12 11.82 -8.51
CA PRO A 229 -10.50 11.84 -8.99
C PRO A 229 -10.58 12.55 -10.35
N LEU A 230 -11.63 12.30 -11.11
CA LEU A 230 -11.95 13.11 -12.29
C LEU A 230 -12.55 14.44 -11.85
N ASN A 231 -13.47 14.41 -10.91
CA ASN A 231 -14.13 15.58 -10.32
C ASN A 231 -13.80 15.67 -8.84
N PHE A 232 -13.51 16.86 -8.37
CA PHE A 232 -13.16 17.11 -6.97
C PHE A 232 -13.94 18.29 -6.39
N SER A 233 -13.98 18.38 -5.07
CA SER A 233 -14.43 19.55 -4.34
C SER A 233 -13.34 19.96 -3.34
N PHE A 234 -13.08 21.26 -3.26
CA PHE A 234 -12.17 21.85 -2.31
C PHE A 234 -12.77 23.12 -1.76
N GLU A 235 -12.98 23.19 -0.45
CA GLU A 235 -13.64 24.33 0.20
C GLU A 235 -14.96 24.74 -0.47
N ARG A 236 -15.80 23.76 -0.80
CA ARG A 236 -17.09 23.95 -1.51
C ARG A 236 -16.96 24.37 -2.99
N THR A 237 -15.75 24.62 -3.48
CA THR A 237 -15.51 24.87 -4.90
C THR A 237 -15.38 23.55 -5.62
N LYS A 238 -16.14 23.36 -6.69
CA LYS A 238 -16.10 22.18 -7.54
C LYS A 238 -15.16 22.43 -8.71
N GLY A 239 -14.35 21.44 -9.05
CA GLY A 239 -13.45 21.45 -10.19
C GLY A 239 -13.39 20.09 -10.86
N SER A 240 -12.79 20.05 -12.05
CA SER A 240 -12.54 18.82 -12.80
C SER A 240 -11.08 18.75 -13.22
N MET A 241 -10.50 17.58 -13.19
CA MET A 241 -9.15 17.31 -13.71
C MET A 241 -9.16 16.80 -15.15
N GLU A 242 -10.24 17.03 -15.89
CA GLU A 242 -10.39 16.59 -17.28
C GLU A 242 -9.43 17.33 -18.21
N SER A 243 -9.27 18.63 -18.01
CA SER A 243 -8.37 19.49 -18.75
C SER A 243 -7.83 20.62 -17.85
N TRP A 244 -6.79 21.34 -18.31
CA TRP A 244 -6.29 22.53 -17.61
C TRP A 244 -7.34 23.65 -17.52
N GLN A 245 -8.21 23.78 -18.55
CA GLN A 245 -9.27 24.76 -18.58
C GLN A 245 -10.38 24.46 -17.56
N SER A 246 -10.62 23.19 -17.24
CA SER A 246 -11.63 22.78 -16.27
C SER A 246 -11.10 22.75 -14.83
N TYR A 247 -9.77 22.78 -14.67
CA TYR A 247 -9.10 22.81 -13.36
C TYR A 247 -9.10 24.23 -12.73
N GLY A 248 -8.93 25.25 -13.50
CA GLY A 248 -8.91 26.68 -13.16
C GLY A 248 -10.09 27.40 -13.75
#